data_077d48777117b1324258ff51b06b5c71
#
_entry.id   077d48777117b1324258ff51b06b5c71
#
_cell.length_a   1.000
_cell.length_b   1.000
_cell.length_c   1.000
_cell.angle_alpha   90.00
_cell.angle_beta   90.00
_cell.angle_gamma   90.00
#
_symmetry.space_group_name_H-M   'P 1'
#
loop_
_entity.id
_entity.type
_entity.pdbx_description
1 polymer ?
#
loop_
_entity_poly.entity_id
_entity_poly.type
_entity_poly.pdbx_seq_one_letter_code
_entity_poly.pdbx_strand_id
1 'polypeptide(L)'
;MPLNRDLFVLLADDDTLYASVQKKQELLTRYTDACIHEVSGQKTEVSITELVRSLQKKAAFLTGHIRATEWVTDEEGNGWFNGYYDNHGRCVEGVFAQGVRMMLTSQVFAVMAQTATDEQVAEIVRSADKYLYCDAMGGYRLNTDFGEVKMDLGRMFGFAYGEKENGAVFSHMAVMFANALYKRGFVKEGHRALDALYRQSVHFETSRIYPGIPEYFNSRGKGMYHYLTGAASWYMLTVITEMFGAKGCAGNLMLEPKLERQQFDLDERAELFFSFAGQSLHLVYENKEHKEYGAYRPGTIRIDGELWDYSGGEKETRSVCIDRERLKQLDFDVTHEILVELV
;
A
#
# COMPACT_ATOMS: atom_id res chain seq x y z
N MET A 1 26.86 2.95 -2.67
CA MET A 1 26.16 4.01 -3.43
C MET A 1 27.16 5.15 -3.67
N PRO A 2 27.44 5.56 -4.89
CA PRO A 2 28.29 6.72 -5.14
C PRO A 2 27.59 7.96 -4.58
N LEU A 3 28.18 8.57 -3.59
CA LEU A 3 27.73 9.82 -2.99
C LEU A 3 28.68 10.91 -3.44
N ASN A 4 28.18 11.82 -4.26
CA ASN A 4 28.90 13.06 -4.51
C ASN A 4 28.60 14.01 -3.33
N ARG A 5 29.62 14.30 -2.50
CA ARG A 5 29.49 15.14 -1.32
C ARG A 5 28.89 16.51 -1.64
N ASP A 6 29.30 17.10 -2.77
CA ASP A 6 28.85 18.44 -3.14
C ASP A 6 27.38 18.44 -3.52
N LEU A 7 26.90 17.38 -4.18
CA LEU A 7 25.49 17.19 -4.49
C LEU A 7 24.64 16.92 -3.25
N PHE A 8 25.20 16.16 -2.30
CA PHE A 8 24.51 15.88 -1.03
C PHE A 8 24.33 17.17 -0.21
N VAL A 9 25.34 18.00 -0.13
CA VAL A 9 25.30 19.32 0.55
C VAL A 9 24.35 20.27 -0.17
N LEU A 10 24.41 20.34 -1.51
CA LEU A 10 23.51 21.17 -2.32
C LEU A 10 22.03 20.75 -2.19
N LEU A 11 21.75 19.46 -2.07
CA LEU A 11 20.40 18.96 -1.83
C LEU A 11 19.90 19.22 -0.40
N ALA A 12 20.81 19.54 0.55
CA ALA A 12 20.41 19.65 1.95
C ALA A 12 19.65 20.94 2.28
N ASP A 13 19.96 22.06 1.62
CA ASP A 13 19.56 23.39 2.10
C ASP A 13 18.85 24.29 1.07
N ASP A 14 18.64 23.83 -0.17
CA ASP A 14 18.00 24.66 -1.21
C ASP A 14 16.58 24.18 -1.58
N ASP A 15 15.59 24.66 -0.84
CA ASP A 15 14.18 24.42 -1.11
C ASP A 15 13.77 24.98 -2.50
N THR A 16 14.53 25.94 -3.06
CA THR A 16 14.25 26.53 -4.39
C THR A 16 14.57 25.59 -5.55
N LEU A 17 15.35 24.53 -5.33
CA LEU A 17 15.62 23.49 -6.32
C LEU A 17 14.36 22.77 -6.76
N TYR A 18 13.41 22.60 -5.85
CA TYR A 18 12.17 21.89 -6.12
C TYR A 18 11.27 22.60 -7.12
N ALA A 19 11.23 23.91 -7.08
CA ALA A 19 10.41 24.75 -7.96
C ALA A 19 10.95 24.88 -9.39
N SER A 20 12.22 24.51 -9.64
CA SER A 20 12.87 24.70 -10.94
C SER A 20 13.21 23.37 -11.62
N VAL A 21 12.52 23.03 -12.71
CA VAL A 21 12.84 21.87 -13.55
C VAL A 21 14.26 21.95 -14.10
N GLN A 22 14.70 23.14 -14.51
CA GLN A 22 16.05 23.36 -15.05
C GLN A 22 17.12 23.05 -13.99
N LYS A 23 17.00 23.61 -12.78
CA LYS A 23 17.95 23.33 -11.70
C LYS A 23 18.01 21.86 -11.30
N LYS A 24 16.85 21.18 -11.29
CA LYS A 24 16.79 19.72 -11.05
C LYS A 24 17.52 18.95 -12.14
N GLN A 25 17.36 19.33 -13.39
CA GLN A 25 18.02 18.69 -14.53
C GLN A 25 19.54 18.93 -14.50
N GLU A 26 19.98 20.15 -14.21
CA GLU A 26 21.41 20.47 -14.06
C GLU A 26 22.06 19.66 -12.91
N LEU A 27 21.35 19.51 -11.78
CA LEU A 27 21.83 18.70 -10.67
C LEU A 27 21.92 17.22 -11.01
N LEU A 28 20.88 16.67 -11.70
CA LEU A 28 20.88 15.30 -12.16
C LEU A 28 22.03 15.04 -13.15
N THR A 29 22.24 15.93 -14.10
CA THR A 29 23.34 15.83 -15.07
C THR A 29 24.70 15.80 -14.37
N ARG A 30 24.94 16.73 -13.44
CA ARG A 30 26.18 16.73 -12.65
C ARG A 30 26.39 15.45 -11.85
N TYR A 31 25.32 14.88 -11.30
CA TYR A 31 25.39 13.60 -10.57
C TYR A 31 25.71 12.44 -11.51
N THR A 32 24.99 12.34 -12.62
CA THR A 32 25.20 11.25 -13.60
C THR A 32 26.59 11.32 -14.22
N ASP A 33 27.06 12.51 -14.60
CA ASP A 33 28.42 12.70 -15.17
C ASP A 33 29.51 12.29 -14.17
N ALA A 34 29.31 12.55 -12.88
CA ALA A 34 30.24 12.13 -11.84
C ALA A 34 30.28 10.61 -11.61
N CYS A 35 29.28 9.86 -12.09
CA CYS A 35 29.14 8.42 -11.88
C CYS A 35 29.26 7.57 -13.15
N ILE A 36 29.39 8.19 -14.34
CA ILE A 36 29.17 7.53 -15.63
C ILE A 36 30.25 6.53 -16.02
N HIS A 37 31.49 6.75 -15.60
CA HIS A 37 32.65 5.95 -16.02
C HIS A 37 33.32 5.19 -14.89
N GLU A 38 33.67 5.87 -13.82
CA GLU A 38 34.41 5.29 -12.71
C GLU A 38 34.09 6.05 -11.40
N VAL A 39 33.93 5.29 -10.33
CA VAL A 39 33.85 5.86 -8.98
C VAL A 39 35.27 5.83 -8.39
N SER A 40 35.79 6.97 -7.95
CA SER A 40 37.17 7.12 -7.47
C SER A 40 37.54 6.20 -6.30
N GLY A 41 36.58 5.62 -5.61
CA GLY A 41 36.79 4.81 -4.41
C GLY A 41 37.21 5.62 -3.17
N GLN A 42 37.36 6.94 -3.29
CA GLN A 42 37.63 7.80 -2.16
C GLN A 42 36.45 7.77 -1.19
N LYS A 43 36.75 7.70 0.12
CA LYS A 43 35.75 7.69 1.19
C LYS A 43 35.73 9.03 1.88
N THR A 44 34.55 9.46 2.30
CA THR A 44 34.39 10.66 3.11
C THR A 44 33.55 10.28 4.34
N GLU A 45 33.87 10.85 5.48
CA GLU A 45 33.08 10.69 6.68
C GLU A 45 31.88 11.64 6.63
N VAL A 46 30.72 11.09 6.96
CA VAL A 46 29.47 11.83 7.05
C VAL A 46 28.89 11.63 8.44
N SER A 47 28.58 12.71 9.13
CA SER A 47 27.90 12.65 10.42
C SER A 47 26.50 12.04 10.24
N ILE A 48 26.24 10.92 10.90
CA ILE A 48 24.92 10.26 10.87
C ILE A 48 23.84 11.20 11.38
N THR A 49 24.11 11.97 12.43
CA THR A 49 23.15 12.93 13.00
C THR A 49 22.76 14.00 11.99
N GLU A 50 23.75 14.56 11.26
CA GLU A 50 23.49 15.57 10.23
C GLU A 50 22.74 14.98 9.04
N LEU A 51 23.10 13.75 8.63
CA LEU A 51 22.41 13.03 7.55
C LEU A 51 20.93 12.79 7.91
N VAL A 52 20.66 12.25 9.08
CA VAL A 52 19.29 12.01 9.56
C VAL A 52 18.48 13.30 9.59
N ARG A 53 19.05 14.38 10.17
CA ARG A 53 18.38 15.69 10.20
C ARG A 53 18.07 16.25 8.82
N SER A 54 19.02 16.14 7.89
CA SER A 54 18.83 16.59 6.50
C SER A 54 17.74 15.79 5.79
N LEU A 55 17.74 14.45 5.93
CA LEU A 55 16.70 13.59 5.33
C LEU A 55 15.31 13.85 5.92
N GLN A 56 15.22 14.05 7.23
CA GLN A 56 13.96 14.40 7.89
C GLN A 56 13.41 15.75 7.41
N LYS A 57 14.29 16.78 7.30
CA LYS A 57 13.90 18.09 6.77
C LYS A 57 13.35 17.97 5.35
N LYS A 58 14.02 17.21 4.49
CA LYS A 58 13.56 16.98 3.10
C LYS A 58 12.24 16.22 3.04
N ALA A 59 12.08 15.19 3.84
CA ALA A 59 10.83 14.42 3.89
C ALA A 59 9.67 15.32 4.34
N ALA A 60 9.87 16.14 5.38
CA ALA A 60 8.87 17.09 5.86
C ALA A 60 8.52 18.14 4.81
N PHE A 61 9.55 18.71 4.14
CA PHE A 61 9.34 19.67 3.06
C PHE A 61 8.54 19.07 1.90
N LEU A 62 8.91 17.88 1.40
CA LEU A 62 8.22 17.20 0.31
C LEU A 62 6.77 16.90 0.66
N THR A 63 6.53 16.36 1.84
CA THR A 63 5.17 16.06 2.32
C THR A 63 4.33 17.32 2.40
N GLY A 64 4.86 18.39 2.97
CA GLY A 64 4.17 19.69 3.06
C GLY A 64 3.89 20.30 1.68
N HIS A 65 4.86 20.24 0.78
CA HIS A 65 4.73 20.74 -0.58
C HIS A 65 3.63 19.99 -1.35
N ILE A 66 3.66 18.65 -1.36
CA ILE A 66 2.64 17.82 -2.04
C ILE A 66 1.25 18.12 -1.48
N ARG A 67 1.09 18.19 -0.16
CA ARG A 67 -0.20 18.51 0.46
C ARG A 67 -0.74 19.88 0.05
N ALA A 68 0.14 20.86 -0.11
CA ALA A 68 -0.25 22.24 -0.43
C ALA A 68 -0.52 22.46 -1.92
N THR A 69 0.16 21.72 -2.80
CA THR A 69 0.14 22.01 -4.25
C THR A 69 -0.63 20.98 -5.08
N GLU A 70 -0.71 19.71 -4.60
CA GLU A 70 -1.27 18.62 -5.41
C GLU A 70 -2.68 18.19 -5.00
N TRP A 71 -3.21 18.76 -3.92
CA TRP A 71 -4.58 18.46 -3.49
C TRP A 71 -5.59 19.19 -4.37
N VAL A 72 -6.48 18.44 -5.00
CA VAL A 72 -7.56 18.93 -5.84
C VAL A 72 -8.92 18.51 -5.30
N THR A 73 -9.95 19.32 -5.55
CA THR A 73 -11.33 19.01 -5.12
C THR A 73 -12.30 19.31 -6.26
N ASP A 74 -13.40 18.56 -6.32
CA ASP A 74 -14.53 18.88 -7.17
C ASP A 74 -15.51 19.86 -6.50
N GLU A 75 -16.58 20.23 -7.21
CA GLU A 75 -17.61 21.17 -6.73
C GLU A 75 -18.42 20.58 -5.54
N GLU A 76 -18.43 19.26 -5.36
CA GLU A 76 -19.13 18.58 -4.27
C GLU A 76 -18.23 18.37 -3.03
N GLY A 77 -16.95 18.77 -3.10
CA GLY A 77 -15.98 18.63 -2.03
C GLY A 77 -15.33 17.24 -1.97
N ASN A 78 -15.39 16.43 -3.04
CA ASN A 78 -14.60 15.20 -3.11
C ASN A 78 -13.17 15.57 -3.45
N GLY A 79 -12.21 15.05 -2.67
CA GLY A 79 -10.79 15.40 -2.76
C GLY A 79 -9.91 14.23 -3.19
N TRP A 80 -8.84 14.53 -3.95
CA TRP A 80 -7.78 13.58 -4.34
C TRP A 80 -6.49 14.32 -4.68
N PHE A 81 -5.38 13.61 -4.84
CA PHE A 81 -4.11 14.20 -5.24
C PHE A 81 -3.93 14.13 -6.76
N ASN A 82 -3.42 15.21 -7.36
CA ASN A 82 -2.77 15.14 -8.65
C ASN A 82 -1.38 14.54 -8.50
N GLY A 83 -1.09 13.47 -9.22
CA GLY A 83 0.22 12.80 -9.17
C GLY A 83 1.05 12.95 -10.44
N TYR A 84 0.50 13.59 -11.49
CA TYR A 84 1.13 13.68 -12.78
C TYR A 84 1.01 15.05 -13.41
N TYR A 85 2.05 15.42 -14.17
CA TYR A 85 2.08 16.58 -15.03
C TYR A 85 2.37 16.16 -16.46
N ASP A 86 1.73 16.83 -17.43
CA ASP A 86 2.04 16.62 -18.83
C ASP A 86 3.38 17.27 -19.23
N ASN A 87 3.81 17.07 -20.48
CA ASN A 87 5.06 17.64 -20.99
C ASN A 87 5.09 19.18 -21.03
N HIS A 88 3.94 19.83 -20.79
CA HIS A 88 3.81 21.29 -20.70
C HIS A 88 3.70 21.80 -19.26
N GLY A 89 3.86 20.91 -18.27
CA GLY A 89 3.79 21.24 -16.85
C GLY A 89 2.36 21.50 -16.36
N ARG A 90 1.33 20.97 -17.02
CA ARG A 90 -0.06 21.08 -16.60
C ARG A 90 -0.47 19.85 -15.80
N CYS A 91 -1.26 20.04 -14.75
CA CYS A 91 -1.82 18.93 -13.96
C CYS A 91 -2.63 18.00 -14.88
N VAL A 92 -2.45 16.70 -14.67
CA VAL A 92 -3.17 15.65 -15.41
C VAL A 92 -4.49 15.32 -14.72
N GLU A 93 -4.52 15.38 -13.39
CA GLU A 93 -5.69 15.11 -12.57
C GLU A 93 -6.36 16.39 -12.09
N GLY A 94 -7.68 16.36 -11.95
CA GLY A 94 -8.48 17.52 -11.55
C GLY A 94 -9.87 17.53 -12.19
N VAL A 95 -10.52 18.69 -12.19
CA VAL A 95 -11.81 18.91 -12.85
C VAL A 95 -11.59 19.66 -14.15
N PHE A 96 -12.04 19.10 -15.26
CA PHE A 96 -11.85 19.61 -16.61
C PHE A 96 -13.21 19.75 -17.32
N ALA A 97 -13.23 20.42 -18.45
CA ALA A 97 -14.46 20.57 -19.25
C ALA A 97 -15.04 19.22 -19.72
N GLN A 98 -14.17 18.21 -19.89
CA GLN A 98 -14.54 16.83 -20.26
C GLN A 98 -14.96 15.96 -19.08
N GLY A 99 -14.82 16.45 -17.84
CA GLY A 99 -15.15 15.72 -16.63
C GLY A 99 -13.99 15.63 -15.64
N VAL A 100 -14.18 14.80 -14.62
CA VAL A 100 -13.19 14.55 -13.58
C VAL A 100 -12.11 13.60 -14.09
N ARG A 101 -10.86 13.97 -13.87
CA ARG A 101 -9.71 13.10 -14.09
C ARG A 101 -9.08 12.73 -12.77
N MET A 102 -9.13 11.46 -12.45
CA MET A 102 -8.55 10.87 -11.25
C MET A 102 -7.81 9.58 -11.63
N MET A 103 -6.63 9.39 -11.06
CA MET A 103 -5.82 8.19 -11.23
C MET A 103 -5.64 7.50 -9.88
N LEU A 104 -5.88 6.20 -9.82
CA LEU A 104 -5.72 5.40 -8.61
C LEU A 104 -4.27 5.40 -8.11
N THR A 105 -3.31 5.36 -9.02
CA THR A 105 -1.87 5.30 -8.69
C THR A 105 -1.44 6.43 -7.78
N SER A 106 -1.85 7.66 -8.09
CA SER A 106 -1.53 8.86 -7.30
C SER A 106 -2.04 8.72 -5.86
N GLN A 107 -3.25 8.22 -5.71
CA GLN A 107 -3.90 8.05 -4.42
C GLN A 107 -3.23 6.93 -3.60
N VAL A 108 -2.93 5.81 -4.23
CA VAL A 108 -2.24 4.69 -3.58
C VAL A 108 -0.93 5.15 -2.94
N PHE A 109 -0.11 5.87 -3.70
CA PHE A 109 1.18 6.33 -3.18
C PHE A 109 1.04 7.43 -2.13
N ALA A 110 0.06 8.34 -2.26
CA ALA A 110 -0.19 9.37 -1.26
C ALA A 110 -0.62 8.76 0.09
N VAL A 111 -1.46 7.72 0.06
CA VAL A 111 -1.89 6.99 1.27
C VAL A 111 -0.74 6.16 1.85
N MET A 112 -0.04 5.38 1.01
CA MET A 112 1.03 4.47 1.42
C MET A 112 2.23 5.21 2.02
N ALA A 113 2.61 6.34 1.43
CA ALA A 113 3.72 7.17 1.90
C ALA A 113 3.36 8.06 3.10
N GLN A 114 2.13 7.99 3.61
CA GLN A 114 1.62 8.86 4.68
C GLN A 114 1.66 10.36 4.32
N THR A 115 1.71 10.66 3.02
CA THR A 115 1.55 12.03 2.52
C THR A 115 0.15 12.53 2.78
N ALA A 116 -0.89 11.74 2.50
CA ALA A 116 -2.27 12.06 2.86
C ALA A 116 -2.47 12.05 4.39
N THR A 117 -3.19 13.02 4.95
CA THR A 117 -3.70 12.95 6.33
C THR A 117 -4.83 11.92 6.41
N ASP A 118 -5.28 11.56 7.61
CA ASP A 118 -6.40 10.59 7.74
C ASP A 118 -7.71 11.15 7.18
N GLU A 119 -7.95 12.45 7.33
CA GLU A 119 -9.09 13.14 6.71
C GLU A 119 -9.00 13.09 5.19
N GLN A 120 -7.80 13.33 4.63
CA GLN A 120 -7.58 13.23 3.19
C GLN A 120 -7.71 11.78 2.69
N VAL A 121 -7.30 10.78 3.46
CA VAL A 121 -7.53 9.36 3.11
C VAL A 121 -9.02 9.06 3.04
N ALA A 122 -9.82 9.52 4.01
CA ALA A 122 -11.27 9.35 3.97
C ALA A 122 -11.90 10.02 2.73
N GLU A 123 -11.40 11.19 2.32
CA GLU A 123 -11.85 11.85 1.10
C GLU A 123 -11.41 11.13 -0.18
N ILE A 124 -10.17 10.65 -0.22
CA ILE A 124 -9.67 9.81 -1.34
C ILE A 124 -10.55 8.59 -1.52
N VAL A 125 -10.92 7.91 -0.43
CA VAL A 125 -11.82 6.75 -0.51
C VAL A 125 -13.17 7.13 -1.11
N ARG A 126 -13.81 8.21 -0.64
CA ARG A 126 -15.08 8.68 -1.20
C ARG A 126 -14.97 9.03 -2.69
N SER A 127 -13.89 9.70 -3.07
CA SER A 127 -13.61 10.05 -4.46
C SER A 127 -13.37 8.82 -5.34
N ALA A 128 -12.57 7.87 -4.84
CA ALA A 128 -12.31 6.61 -5.54
C ALA A 128 -13.58 5.76 -5.69
N ASP A 129 -14.43 5.72 -4.66
CA ASP A 129 -15.73 5.03 -4.71
C ASP A 129 -16.65 5.65 -5.77
N LYS A 130 -16.65 6.97 -5.87
CA LYS A 130 -17.48 7.71 -6.81
C LYS A 130 -16.99 7.61 -8.25
N TYR A 131 -15.69 7.75 -8.47
CA TYR A 131 -15.11 7.95 -9.79
C TYR A 131 -14.41 6.73 -10.38
N LEU A 132 -13.88 5.84 -9.54
CA LEU A 132 -13.06 4.72 -9.99
C LEU A 132 -13.69 3.35 -9.74
N TYR A 133 -14.54 3.20 -8.71
CA TYR A 133 -15.09 1.89 -8.36
C TYR A 133 -16.06 1.37 -9.41
N CYS A 134 -15.88 0.09 -9.79
CA CYS A 134 -16.75 -0.62 -10.71
C CYS A 134 -16.88 -2.09 -10.29
N ASP A 135 -17.99 -2.44 -9.66
CA ASP A 135 -18.24 -3.80 -9.16
C ASP A 135 -18.16 -4.85 -10.28
N ALA A 136 -18.75 -4.55 -11.45
CA ALA A 136 -18.74 -5.44 -12.62
C ALA A 136 -17.34 -5.72 -13.19
N MET A 137 -16.34 -4.93 -12.81
CA MET A 137 -14.94 -5.13 -13.21
C MET A 137 -14.05 -5.65 -12.07
N GLY A 138 -14.60 -5.86 -10.88
CA GLY A 138 -13.86 -6.37 -9.73
C GLY A 138 -13.14 -5.30 -8.91
N GLY A 139 -13.61 -4.06 -8.89
CA GLY A 139 -13.12 -3.02 -7.98
C GLY A 139 -12.73 -1.71 -8.63
N TYR A 140 -11.61 -1.13 -8.20
CA TYR A 140 -11.17 0.21 -8.60
C TYR A 140 -10.43 0.21 -9.94
N ARG A 141 -10.93 1.00 -10.89
CA ARG A 141 -10.24 1.29 -12.15
C ARG A 141 -8.95 2.05 -11.91
N LEU A 142 -8.01 1.91 -12.83
CA LEU A 142 -6.74 2.63 -12.76
C LEU A 142 -6.91 4.14 -12.94
N ASN A 143 -7.84 4.55 -13.78
CA ASN A 143 -8.17 5.96 -14.03
C ASN A 143 -9.60 6.13 -14.52
N THR A 144 -10.13 7.35 -14.40
CA THR A 144 -11.38 7.79 -15.06
C THR A 144 -11.20 7.89 -16.56
N ASP A 145 -12.31 7.93 -17.32
CA ASP A 145 -12.26 8.31 -18.72
C ASP A 145 -11.90 9.81 -18.85
N PHE A 146 -10.83 10.11 -19.58
CA PHE A 146 -10.41 11.49 -19.77
C PHE A 146 -11.21 12.22 -20.84
N GLY A 147 -12.09 11.50 -21.58
CA GLY A 147 -12.91 12.08 -22.64
C GLY A 147 -12.12 12.56 -23.86
N GLU A 148 -10.81 12.39 -23.87
CA GLU A 148 -9.91 12.74 -24.97
C GLU A 148 -8.67 11.84 -25.00
N VAL A 149 -8.03 11.73 -26.14
CA VAL A 149 -6.76 11.01 -26.30
C VAL A 149 -5.60 11.97 -26.07
N LYS A 150 -4.76 11.66 -25.07
CA LYS A 150 -3.57 12.44 -24.70
C LYS A 150 -2.29 11.69 -25.03
N MET A 151 -1.86 11.79 -26.27
CA MET A 151 -0.65 11.09 -26.76
C MET A 151 0.63 11.53 -26.05
N ASP A 152 0.62 12.66 -25.37
CA ASP A 152 1.72 13.21 -24.58
C ASP A 152 1.85 12.59 -23.16
N LEU A 153 0.92 11.71 -22.77
CA LEU A 153 0.96 11.00 -21.49
C LEU A 153 1.48 9.57 -21.61
N GLY A 154 2.22 9.29 -22.67
CA GLY A 154 2.89 8.01 -22.88
C GLY A 154 1.95 6.88 -23.27
N ARG A 155 2.34 5.65 -22.90
CA ARG A 155 1.72 4.42 -23.43
C ARG A 155 0.28 4.21 -22.98
N MET A 156 -0.18 4.82 -21.90
CA MET A 156 -1.56 4.65 -21.38
C MET A 156 -2.60 4.86 -22.51
N PHE A 157 -2.48 5.93 -23.29
CA PHE A 157 -3.39 6.23 -24.39
C PHE A 157 -3.14 5.42 -25.68
N GLY A 158 -2.21 4.48 -25.67
CA GLY A 158 -2.12 3.43 -26.69
C GLY A 158 -3.18 2.34 -26.58
N PHE A 159 -4.01 2.37 -25.51
CA PHE A 159 -5.09 1.43 -25.26
C PHE A 159 -6.44 2.15 -25.23
N ALA A 160 -7.48 1.47 -25.71
CA ALA A 160 -8.85 1.95 -25.55
C ALA A 160 -9.21 2.02 -24.06
N TYR A 161 -10.09 2.94 -23.69
CA TYR A 161 -10.57 3.05 -22.32
C TYR A 161 -11.24 1.76 -21.85
N GLY A 162 -10.91 1.32 -20.65
CA GLY A 162 -11.32 0.05 -20.08
C GLY A 162 -10.36 -1.12 -20.37
N GLU A 163 -9.23 -0.85 -21.04
CA GLU A 163 -8.23 -1.86 -21.37
C GLU A 163 -6.86 -1.47 -20.77
N LYS A 164 -6.21 -2.42 -20.13
CA LYS A 164 -4.84 -2.29 -19.55
C LYS A 164 -4.68 -1.01 -18.72
N GLU A 165 -3.64 -0.23 -19.01
CA GLU A 165 -3.30 0.98 -18.27
C GLU A 165 -4.30 2.13 -18.44
N ASN A 166 -5.30 1.99 -19.32
CA ASN A 166 -6.31 3.00 -19.55
C ASN A 166 -7.70 2.54 -19.05
N GLY A 167 -7.96 2.72 -17.77
CA GLY A 167 -9.27 2.49 -17.15
C GLY A 167 -9.66 1.05 -16.88
N ALA A 168 -8.77 0.06 -17.07
CA ALA A 168 -8.99 -1.29 -16.56
C ALA A 168 -8.80 -1.32 -15.03
N VAL A 169 -9.26 -2.37 -14.36
CA VAL A 169 -8.85 -2.68 -12.99
C VAL A 169 -7.46 -3.31 -13.06
N PHE A 170 -6.44 -2.59 -12.66
CA PHE A 170 -5.08 -3.11 -12.53
C PHE A 170 -4.95 -3.76 -11.15
N SER A 171 -5.01 -5.09 -11.12
CA SER A 171 -5.11 -5.86 -9.88
C SER A 171 -3.99 -5.55 -8.88
N HIS A 172 -2.75 -5.37 -9.36
CA HIS A 172 -1.63 -5.00 -8.50
C HIS A 172 -1.87 -3.67 -7.79
N MET A 173 -2.33 -2.64 -8.52
CA MET A 173 -2.58 -1.32 -7.95
C MET A 173 -3.79 -1.33 -6.99
N ALA A 174 -4.84 -2.11 -7.32
CA ALA A 174 -6.00 -2.29 -6.44
C ALA A 174 -5.61 -2.95 -5.11
N VAL A 175 -4.74 -3.98 -5.15
CA VAL A 175 -4.21 -4.61 -3.92
C VAL A 175 -3.29 -3.66 -3.14
N MET A 176 -2.45 -2.87 -3.82
CA MET A 176 -1.63 -1.86 -3.15
C MET A 176 -2.50 -0.79 -2.46
N PHE A 177 -3.63 -0.41 -3.07
CA PHE A 177 -4.59 0.49 -2.43
C PHE A 177 -5.17 -0.12 -1.15
N ALA A 178 -5.65 -1.38 -1.22
CA ALA A 178 -6.12 -2.11 -0.05
C ALA A 178 -5.05 -2.19 1.05
N ASN A 179 -3.81 -2.56 0.70
CA ASN A 179 -2.68 -2.62 1.64
C ASN A 179 -2.44 -1.26 2.33
N ALA A 180 -2.44 -0.18 1.56
CA ALA A 180 -2.25 1.17 2.07
C ALA A 180 -3.37 1.56 3.03
N LEU A 181 -4.64 1.24 2.70
CA LEU A 181 -5.79 1.48 3.55
C LEU A 181 -5.72 0.70 4.87
N TYR A 182 -5.39 -0.60 4.82
CA TYR A 182 -5.17 -1.42 6.02
C TYR A 182 -4.08 -0.84 6.92
N LYS A 183 -2.95 -0.43 6.35
CA LYS A 183 -1.84 0.21 7.10
C LYS A 183 -2.27 1.48 7.81
N ARG A 184 -3.20 2.24 7.22
CA ARG A 184 -3.74 3.48 7.78
C ARG A 184 -4.95 3.25 8.71
N GLY A 185 -5.36 2.00 8.95
CA GLY A 185 -6.50 1.66 9.81
C GLY A 185 -7.88 1.81 9.15
N PHE A 186 -7.94 2.05 7.84
CA PHE A 186 -9.16 2.04 7.03
C PHE A 186 -9.48 0.59 6.62
N VAL A 187 -9.78 -0.23 7.62
CA VAL A 187 -9.86 -1.70 7.48
C VAL A 187 -11.04 -2.11 6.63
N LYS A 188 -12.21 -1.51 6.86
CA LYS A 188 -13.43 -1.79 6.10
C LYS A 188 -13.26 -1.51 4.61
N GLU A 189 -12.65 -0.39 4.29
CA GLU A 189 -12.39 0.05 2.91
C GLU A 189 -11.31 -0.82 2.26
N GLY A 190 -10.26 -1.16 3.01
CA GLY A 190 -9.22 -2.09 2.58
C GLY A 190 -9.77 -3.49 2.31
N HIS A 191 -10.62 -4.00 3.21
CA HIS A 191 -11.30 -5.29 3.01
C HIS A 191 -12.19 -5.27 1.76
N ARG A 192 -13.00 -4.23 1.59
CA ARG A 192 -13.85 -4.08 0.40
C ARG A 192 -13.06 -4.12 -0.90
N ALA A 193 -11.88 -3.49 -0.95
CA ALA A 193 -11.03 -3.51 -2.13
C ALA A 193 -10.47 -4.91 -2.44
N LEU A 194 -10.04 -5.65 -1.41
CA LEU A 194 -9.57 -7.03 -1.58
C LEU A 194 -10.71 -7.97 -1.96
N ASP A 195 -11.86 -7.88 -1.29
CA ASP A 195 -13.00 -8.74 -1.51
C ASP A 195 -13.59 -8.57 -2.92
N ALA A 196 -13.69 -7.33 -3.42
CA ALA A 196 -14.14 -7.07 -4.79
C ALA A 196 -13.25 -7.78 -5.81
N LEU A 197 -11.93 -7.68 -5.66
CA LEU A 197 -10.97 -8.34 -6.53
C LEU A 197 -11.04 -9.87 -6.42
N TYR A 198 -11.19 -10.40 -5.20
CA TYR A 198 -11.35 -11.83 -4.95
C TYR A 198 -12.61 -12.39 -5.62
N ARG A 199 -13.77 -11.76 -5.35
CA ARG A 199 -15.04 -12.19 -5.92
C ARG A 199 -15.00 -12.22 -7.45
N GLN A 200 -14.43 -11.19 -8.08
CA GLN A 200 -14.26 -11.15 -9.52
C GLN A 200 -13.33 -12.26 -10.01
N SER A 201 -12.23 -12.55 -9.31
CA SER A 201 -11.27 -13.58 -9.69
C SER A 201 -11.88 -14.98 -9.67
N VAL A 202 -12.71 -15.29 -8.66
CA VAL A 202 -13.35 -16.62 -8.52
C VAL A 202 -14.62 -16.77 -9.35
N HIS A 203 -15.19 -15.69 -9.86
CA HIS A 203 -16.38 -15.75 -10.73
C HIS A 203 -15.99 -16.09 -12.17
N PHE A 204 -15.71 -17.36 -12.40
CA PHE A 204 -15.15 -17.87 -13.66
C PHE A 204 -15.92 -17.46 -14.90
N GLU A 205 -17.24 -17.42 -14.84
CA GLU A 205 -18.07 -17.09 -16.01
C GLU A 205 -17.81 -15.70 -16.59
N THR A 206 -17.43 -14.75 -15.74
CA THR A 206 -17.07 -13.38 -16.16
C THR A 206 -15.57 -13.24 -16.34
N SER A 207 -14.80 -13.64 -15.32
CA SER A 207 -13.34 -13.45 -15.33
C SER A 207 -12.63 -14.30 -16.39
N ARG A 208 -13.14 -15.50 -16.66
CA ARG A 208 -12.47 -16.48 -17.53
C ARG A 208 -11.06 -16.84 -17.08
N ILE A 209 -10.79 -16.72 -15.78
CA ILE A 209 -9.51 -16.99 -15.14
C ILE A 209 -9.68 -18.13 -14.14
N TYR A 210 -8.74 -19.08 -14.14
CA TYR A 210 -8.63 -20.13 -13.13
C TYR A 210 -7.27 -20.86 -13.25
N PRO A 211 -6.61 -21.12 -12.11
CA PRO A 211 -6.74 -20.41 -10.84
C PRO A 211 -5.93 -19.11 -10.85
N GLY A 212 -6.28 -18.16 -9.98
CA GLY A 212 -5.45 -17.03 -9.60
C GLY A 212 -6.03 -15.65 -9.90
N ILE A 213 -5.24 -14.64 -9.57
CA ILE A 213 -5.56 -13.23 -9.78
C ILE A 213 -4.84 -12.77 -11.06
N PRO A 214 -5.57 -12.27 -12.08
CA PRO A 214 -4.95 -11.77 -13.30
C PRO A 214 -4.27 -10.42 -13.07
N GLU A 215 -3.47 -9.97 -14.03
CA GLU A 215 -2.87 -8.64 -13.99
C GLU A 215 -3.91 -7.53 -14.12
N TYR A 216 -4.90 -7.71 -15.02
CA TYR A 216 -5.98 -6.77 -15.25
C TYR A 216 -7.33 -7.46 -15.35
N PHE A 217 -8.40 -6.75 -14.96
CA PHE A 217 -9.75 -6.98 -15.44
C PHE A 217 -10.16 -5.83 -16.37
N ASN A 218 -10.56 -6.18 -17.61
CA ASN A 218 -10.97 -5.18 -18.60
C ASN A 218 -12.42 -4.71 -18.37
N SER A 219 -12.90 -3.82 -19.24
CA SER A 219 -14.25 -3.23 -19.18
C SER A 219 -15.39 -4.25 -19.15
N ARG A 220 -15.14 -5.52 -19.52
CA ARG A 220 -16.13 -6.62 -19.48
C ARG A 220 -15.94 -7.51 -18.25
N GLY A 221 -15.08 -7.15 -17.31
CA GLY A 221 -14.72 -7.98 -16.17
C GLY A 221 -13.89 -9.22 -16.52
N LYS A 222 -13.40 -9.33 -17.77
CA LYS A 222 -12.56 -10.44 -18.20
C LYS A 222 -11.13 -10.24 -17.68
N GLY A 223 -10.59 -11.27 -17.04
CA GLY A 223 -9.19 -11.31 -16.63
C GLY A 223 -8.23 -11.43 -17.82
N MET A 224 -7.14 -10.71 -17.74
CA MET A 224 -6.09 -10.67 -18.76
C MET A 224 -4.73 -10.86 -18.11
N TYR A 225 -3.83 -11.57 -18.81
CA TYR A 225 -2.49 -11.89 -18.30
C TYR A 225 -2.54 -12.66 -16.99
N HIS A 226 -2.93 -13.92 -17.08
CA HIS A 226 -3.14 -14.87 -15.97
C HIS A 226 -1.91 -15.72 -15.64
N TYR A 227 -0.74 -15.16 -15.84
CA TYR A 227 0.52 -15.70 -15.34
C TYR A 227 0.84 -15.08 -13.97
N LEU A 228 1.84 -15.62 -13.30
CA LEU A 228 2.27 -15.11 -11.99
C LEU A 228 2.66 -13.63 -12.09
N THR A 229 1.90 -12.78 -11.41
CA THR A 229 2.07 -11.31 -11.41
C THR A 229 2.29 -10.80 -10.00
N GLY A 230 2.72 -9.54 -9.88
CA GLY A 230 2.82 -8.85 -8.59
C GLY A 230 1.50 -8.77 -7.82
N ALA A 231 0.35 -8.85 -8.51
CA ALA A 231 -0.97 -8.79 -7.87
C ALA A 231 -1.18 -9.93 -6.87
N ALA A 232 -0.92 -11.18 -7.26
CA ALA A 232 -1.11 -12.33 -6.39
C ALA A 232 -0.17 -12.29 -5.17
N SER A 233 1.11 -11.93 -5.39
CA SER A 233 2.09 -11.80 -4.32
C SER A 233 1.70 -10.72 -3.31
N TRP A 234 1.27 -9.56 -3.78
CA TRP A 234 0.80 -8.46 -2.93
C TRP A 234 -0.51 -8.79 -2.22
N TYR A 235 -1.39 -9.57 -2.86
CA TYR A 235 -2.63 -10.04 -2.22
C TYR A 235 -2.30 -10.91 -1.00
N MET A 236 -1.46 -11.93 -1.20
CA MET A 236 -0.98 -12.80 -0.11
C MET A 236 -0.26 -12.00 0.98
N LEU A 237 0.64 -11.10 0.58
CA LEU A 237 1.33 -10.20 1.52
C LEU A 237 0.34 -9.39 2.35
N THR A 238 -0.68 -8.80 1.72
CA THR A 238 -1.67 -7.97 2.42
C THR A 238 -2.52 -8.78 3.38
N VAL A 239 -2.96 -9.97 2.98
CA VAL A 239 -3.72 -10.88 3.84
C VAL A 239 -2.89 -11.25 5.07
N ILE A 240 -1.65 -11.69 4.88
CA ILE A 240 -0.80 -12.15 5.99
C ILE A 240 -0.40 -10.98 6.89
N THR A 241 0.17 -9.91 6.31
CA THR A 241 0.84 -8.88 7.12
C THR A 241 -0.08 -7.75 7.60
N GLU A 242 -1.17 -7.49 6.89
CA GLU A 242 -2.08 -6.39 7.26
C GLU A 242 -3.42 -6.90 7.78
N MET A 243 -4.09 -7.81 7.08
CA MET A 243 -5.39 -8.33 7.52
C MET A 243 -5.25 -9.20 8.78
N PHE A 244 -4.42 -10.25 8.73
CA PHE A 244 -4.08 -11.05 9.92
C PHE A 244 -3.03 -10.39 10.81
N GLY A 245 -2.30 -9.41 10.30
CA GLY A 245 -1.32 -8.64 11.06
C GLY A 245 -0.09 -9.45 11.49
N ALA A 246 0.16 -10.62 10.88
CA ALA A 246 1.30 -11.47 11.18
C ALA A 246 2.54 -10.97 10.44
N LYS A 247 3.39 -10.20 11.12
CA LYS A 247 4.56 -9.55 10.49
C LYS A 247 5.79 -9.52 11.40
N GLY A 248 6.97 -9.42 10.78
CA GLY A 248 8.23 -9.28 11.51
C GLY A 248 8.41 -7.87 12.09
N CYS A 249 8.83 -7.79 13.35
CA CYS A 249 9.21 -6.54 13.99
C CYS A 249 10.53 -6.74 14.76
N ALA A 250 11.63 -6.16 14.25
CA ALA A 250 12.97 -6.31 14.81
C ALA A 250 13.39 -7.79 15.09
N GLY A 251 12.93 -8.70 14.23
CA GLY A 251 13.19 -10.14 14.35
C GLY A 251 12.12 -10.93 15.11
N ASN A 252 11.26 -10.28 15.86
CA ASN A 252 10.14 -10.88 16.58
C ASN A 252 8.89 -10.99 15.68
N LEU A 253 7.94 -11.84 16.04
CA LEU A 253 6.64 -11.93 15.39
C LEU A 253 5.67 -10.94 16.05
N MET A 254 5.21 -9.98 15.29
CA MET A 254 4.14 -9.07 15.71
C MET A 254 2.81 -9.56 15.16
N LEU A 255 1.78 -9.56 15.99
CA LEU A 255 0.39 -9.86 15.66
C LEU A 255 -0.46 -8.62 15.90
N GLU A 256 -1.04 -8.08 14.81
CA GLU A 256 -1.88 -6.88 14.81
C GLU A 256 -3.13 -7.13 13.94
N PRO A 257 -4.11 -7.91 14.44
CA PRO A 257 -5.28 -8.28 13.66
C PRO A 257 -6.12 -7.07 13.25
N LYS A 258 -6.48 -7.02 11.97
CA LYS A 258 -7.35 -6.01 11.36
C LYS A 258 -8.46 -6.70 10.59
N LEU A 259 -9.28 -7.44 11.32
CA LEU A 259 -10.36 -8.27 10.81
C LEU A 259 -11.71 -7.61 11.10
N GLU A 260 -12.56 -7.54 10.09
CA GLU A 260 -13.98 -7.20 10.23
C GLU A 260 -14.74 -8.42 10.76
N ARG A 261 -15.84 -8.20 11.49
CA ARG A 261 -16.65 -9.26 12.06
C ARG A 261 -17.06 -10.35 11.06
N GLN A 262 -17.37 -9.98 9.84
CA GLN A 262 -17.79 -10.91 8.78
C GLN A 262 -16.67 -11.85 8.30
N GLN A 263 -15.44 -11.67 8.72
CA GLN A 263 -14.29 -12.51 8.35
C GLN A 263 -14.04 -13.64 9.35
N PHE A 264 -14.80 -13.70 10.43
CA PHE A 264 -14.81 -14.83 11.35
C PHE A 264 -15.85 -15.86 10.90
N ASP A 265 -15.55 -17.13 11.10
CA ASP A 265 -16.45 -18.24 10.78
C ASP A 265 -17.60 -18.40 11.82
N LEU A 266 -18.36 -19.50 11.73
CA LEU A 266 -19.47 -19.80 12.64
C LEU A 266 -19.04 -20.12 14.07
N ASP A 267 -17.77 -20.49 14.25
CA ASP A 267 -17.15 -20.74 15.55
C ASP A 267 -16.42 -19.48 16.08
N GLU A 268 -16.66 -18.32 15.44
CA GLU A 268 -16.06 -17.02 15.75
C GLU A 268 -14.52 -17.03 15.61
N ARG A 269 -14.00 -17.78 14.65
CA ARG A 269 -12.57 -17.94 14.38
C ARG A 269 -12.17 -17.42 13.02
N ALA A 270 -10.95 -16.87 12.97
CA ALA A 270 -10.25 -16.58 11.72
C ALA A 270 -8.85 -17.21 11.79
N GLU A 271 -8.48 -17.98 10.77
CA GLU A 271 -7.30 -18.85 10.80
C GLU A 271 -6.34 -18.56 9.67
N LEU A 272 -5.05 -18.66 9.95
CA LEU A 272 -3.97 -18.49 8.98
C LEU A 272 -2.84 -19.49 9.23
N PHE A 273 -2.46 -20.24 8.19
CA PHE A 273 -1.23 -21.02 8.18
C PHE A 273 -0.11 -20.25 7.49
N PHE A 274 1.01 -20.10 8.16
CA PHE A 274 2.17 -19.38 7.62
C PHE A 274 3.48 -19.86 8.25
N SER A 275 4.60 -19.42 7.72
CA SER A 275 5.92 -19.72 8.28
C SER A 275 6.59 -18.44 8.79
N PHE A 276 7.18 -18.51 9.98
CA PHE A 276 7.98 -17.43 10.56
C PHE A 276 9.17 -17.95 11.33
N ALA A 277 10.34 -17.36 11.11
CA ALA A 277 11.61 -17.74 11.77
C ALA A 277 11.96 -19.24 11.65
N GLY A 278 11.53 -19.91 10.59
CA GLY A 278 11.72 -21.34 10.35
C GLY A 278 10.64 -22.24 10.94
N GLN A 279 9.73 -21.71 11.72
CA GLN A 279 8.61 -22.45 12.31
C GLN A 279 7.40 -22.46 11.39
N SER A 280 6.65 -23.56 11.37
CA SER A 280 5.32 -23.66 10.78
C SER A 280 4.28 -23.28 11.84
N LEU A 281 3.47 -22.28 11.55
CA LEU A 281 2.54 -21.69 12.50
C LEU A 281 1.09 -21.73 11.98
N HIS A 282 0.18 -22.10 12.88
CA HIS A 282 -1.28 -22.00 12.71
C HIS A 282 -1.80 -20.92 13.65
N LEU A 283 -2.07 -19.73 13.12
CA LEU A 283 -2.60 -18.61 13.88
C LEU A 283 -4.13 -18.67 13.87
N VAL A 284 -4.72 -18.61 15.05
CA VAL A 284 -6.17 -18.59 15.26
C VAL A 284 -6.53 -17.36 16.08
N TYR A 285 -7.37 -16.49 15.53
CA TYR A 285 -8.03 -15.42 16.27
C TYR A 285 -9.44 -15.85 16.67
N GLU A 286 -9.78 -15.75 17.96
CA GLU A 286 -11.13 -15.99 18.47
C GLU A 286 -11.79 -14.65 18.87
N ASN A 287 -12.97 -14.35 18.30
CA ASN A 287 -13.76 -13.14 18.55
C ASN A 287 -15.12 -13.49 19.17
N LYS A 288 -15.13 -14.14 20.33
CA LYS A 288 -16.34 -14.64 21.01
C LYS A 288 -17.36 -13.54 21.36
N GLU A 289 -16.90 -12.29 21.44
CA GLU A 289 -17.78 -11.15 21.75
C GLU A 289 -18.30 -10.44 20.50
N HIS A 290 -18.04 -10.98 19.30
CA HIS A 290 -18.50 -10.46 17.99
C HIS A 290 -18.16 -8.99 17.73
N LYS A 291 -17.00 -8.55 18.18
CA LYS A 291 -16.55 -7.15 18.07
C LYS A 291 -16.12 -6.82 16.64
N GLU A 292 -16.38 -5.59 16.25
CA GLU A 292 -15.83 -5.01 15.01
C GLU A 292 -14.38 -4.54 15.21
N TYR A 293 -13.65 -4.37 14.10
CA TYR A 293 -12.32 -3.76 14.18
C TYR A 293 -12.38 -2.41 14.88
N GLY A 294 -11.43 -2.21 15.79
CA GLY A 294 -11.37 -1.00 16.61
C GLY A 294 -12.03 -1.15 17.99
N ALA A 295 -12.93 -2.12 18.13
CA ALA A 295 -13.57 -2.46 19.41
C ALA A 295 -12.92 -3.64 20.13
N TYR A 296 -12.04 -4.38 19.46
CA TYR A 296 -11.26 -5.47 20.05
C TYR A 296 -9.76 -5.17 20.06
N ARG A 297 -9.05 -5.95 20.87
CA ARG A 297 -7.58 -6.02 20.90
C ARG A 297 -7.15 -7.46 21.22
N PRO A 298 -5.90 -7.86 20.92
CA PRO A 298 -5.34 -9.10 21.42
C PRO A 298 -5.37 -9.15 22.96
N GLY A 299 -5.93 -10.22 23.51
CA GLY A 299 -6.02 -10.51 24.94
C GLY A 299 -5.11 -11.68 25.30
N THR A 300 -5.72 -12.81 25.71
CA THR A 300 -4.98 -14.03 26.07
C THR A 300 -4.34 -14.65 24.84
N ILE A 301 -3.07 -15.05 24.94
CA ILE A 301 -2.36 -15.80 23.92
C ILE A 301 -1.99 -17.16 24.48
N ARG A 302 -2.20 -18.21 23.68
CA ARG A 302 -1.74 -19.57 23.95
C ARG A 302 -0.92 -20.08 22.78
N ILE A 303 0.15 -20.81 23.07
CA ILE A 303 0.89 -21.56 22.06
C ILE A 303 0.82 -23.03 22.47
N ASP A 304 0.27 -23.87 21.58
CA ASP A 304 0.01 -25.29 21.82
C ASP A 304 -0.78 -25.55 23.11
N GLY A 305 -1.74 -24.65 23.41
CA GLY A 305 -2.58 -24.71 24.62
C GLY A 305 -1.94 -24.11 25.88
N GLU A 306 -0.63 -23.87 25.90
CA GLU A 306 0.07 -23.26 27.03
C GLU A 306 -0.07 -21.73 27.00
N LEU A 307 -0.35 -21.14 28.17
CA LEU A 307 -0.48 -19.69 28.32
C LEU A 307 0.86 -19.01 28.01
N TRP A 308 0.80 -18.06 27.07
CA TRP A 308 1.93 -17.21 26.76
C TRP A 308 1.89 -15.93 27.55
N ASP A 309 2.80 -15.81 28.53
CA ASP A 309 2.95 -14.57 29.30
C ASP A 309 3.77 -13.55 28.51
N TYR A 310 3.12 -12.52 28.00
CA TYR A 310 3.77 -11.37 27.36
C TYR A 310 3.83 -10.19 28.33
N SER A 311 4.61 -10.32 29.39
CA SER A 311 4.90 -9.23 30.31
C SER A 311 5.73 -8.15 29.63
N GLY A 312 5.10 -7.20 28.91
CA GLY A 312 5.83 -6.13 28.25
C GLY A 312 5.06 -5.23 27.30
N GLY A 313 3.85 -5.56 26.94
CA GLY A 313 2.98 -4.66 26.16
C GLY A 313 2.13 -3.80 27.10
N GLU A 314 2.05 -2.49 26.87
CA GLU A 314 1.01 -1.67 27.51
C GLU A 314 -0.34 -2.31 27.22
N LYS A 315 -1.17 -2.49 28.26
CA LYS A 315 -2.49 -3.17 28.18
C LYS A 315 -3.47 -2.54 27.18
N GLU A 316 -3.07 -1.49 26.48
CA GLU A 316 -3.88 -0.73 25.52
C GLU A 316 -3.45 -0.88 24.06
N THR A 317 -2.40 -1.69 23.76
CA THR A 317 -1.91 -1.83 22.39
C THR A 317 -2.80 -2.77 21.56
N ARG A 318 -3.04 -2.39 20.30
CA ARG A 318 -3.76 -3.22 19.32
C ARG A 318 -2.88 -4.34 18.73
N SER A 319 -1.66 -4.45 19.16
CA SER A 319 -0.69 -5.43 18.70
C SER A 319 -0.01 -6.12 19.86
N VAL A 320 0.45 -7.32 19.62
CA VAL A 320 1.27 -8.09 20.55
C VAL A 320 2.51 -8.59 19.85
N CYS A 321 3.60 -8.70 20.57
CA CYS A 321 4.89 -9.14 20.04
C CYS A 321 5.30 -10.45 20.70
N ILE A 322 5.56 -11.48 19.89
CA ILE A 322 6.06 -12.79 20.32
C ILE A 322 7.57 -12.81 20.05
N ASP A 323 8.35 -13.05 21.11
CA ASP A 323 9.79 -13.04 21.06
C ASP A 323 10.35 -14.17 20.16
N ARG A 324 11.27 -13.82 19.27
CA ARG A 324 11.88 -14.76 18.32
C ARG A 324 12.65 -15.89 19.01
N GLU A 325 13.34 -15.60 20.10
CA GLU A 325 14.17 -16.60 20.76
C GLU A 325 13.32 -17.69 21.43
N ARG A 326 12.12 -17.34 21.89
CA ARG A 326 11.16 -18.33 22.36
C ARG A 326 10.53 -19.13 21.22
N LEU A 327 10.23 -18.52 20.08
CA LEU A 327 9.74 -19.25 18.90
C LEU A 327 10.75 -20.26 18.40
N LYS A 328 12.04 -19.97 18.45
CA LYS A 328 13.11 -20.90 18.06
C LYS A 328 13.23 -22.12 18.97
N GLN A 329 12.63 -22.12 20.15
CA GLN A 329 12.64 -23.26 21.09
C GLN A 329 11.53 -24.27 20.76
N LEU A 330 10.61 -23.92 19.87
CA LEU A 330 9.56 -24.82 19.40
C LEU A 330 10.16 -25.88 18.45
N ASP A 331 9.50 -27.03 18.36
CA ASP A 331 9.92 -28.13 17.47
C ASP A 331 9.74 -27.73 16.00
N PHE A 332 10.78 -27.91 15.18
CA PHE A 332 10.76 -27.53 13.76
C PHE A 332 9.95 -28.50 12.87
N ASP A 333 9.67 -29.69 13.34
CA ASP A 333 9.03 -30.75 12.55
C ASP A 333 7.49 -30.75 12.67
N VAL A 334 6.92 -29.86 13.47
CA VAL A 334 5.47 -29.77 13.71
C VAL A 334 4.92 -28.38 13.45
N THR A 335 3.61 -28.29 13.22
CA THR A 335 2.90 -27.00 13.13
C THR A 335 2.42 -26.60 14.53
N HIS A 336 2.79 -25.43 14.97
CA HIS A 336 2.42 -24.87 16.28
C HIS A 336 1.18 -23.99 16.19
N GLU A 337 0.21 -24.21 17.05
CA GLU A 337 -0.97 -23.36 17.14
C GLU A 337 -0.68 -22.13 17.99
N ILE A 338 -0.99 -20.94 17.45
CA ILE A 338 -1.01 -19.67 18.20
C ILE A 338 -2.47 -19.23 18.28
N LEU A 339 -3.09 -19.46 19.43
CA LEU A 339 -4.45 -18.99 19.71
C LEU A 339 -4.41 -17.62 20.39
N VAL A 340 -5.12 -16.67 19.81
CA VAL A 340 -5.24 -15.28 20.33
C VAL A 340 -6.72 -14.96 20.56
N GLU A 341 -7.09 -14.79 21.81
CA GLU A 341 -8.43 -14.31 22.18
C GLU A 341 -8.50 -12.80 21.94
N LEU A 342 -9.53 -12.34 21.21
CA LEU A 342 -9.80 -10.92 20.98
C LEU A 342 -10.80 -10.43 22.06
N VAL A 343 -10.38 -9.41 22.86
CA VAL A 343 -11.14 -8.90 24.00
C VAL A 343 -11.54 -7.44 23.84
#